data_75613422816d1ff760d68293909d7be6
#
_entry.id   75613422816d1ff760d68293909d7be6
#
_cell.length_a   1.000
_cell.length_b   1.000
_cell.length_c   1.000
_cell.angle_alpha   90.00
_cell.angle_beta   90.00
_cell.angle_gamma   90.00
#
_symmetry.space_group_name_H-M   'P 1'
#
loop_
_entity.id
_entity.type
_entity.pdbx_description
1 polymer ?
#
loop_
_entity_poly.entity_id
_entity_poly.type
_entity_poly.pdbx_seq_one_letter_code
_entity_poly.pdbx_strand_id
1 'polypeptide(L)'
;MLKPGDKIPMELGGEAEVTQLLGQGGQGAVYRASYRGRDHALKMYFPNKLRDPELFRENLQRLCEEGSGDPAFLMPRLLTERTPDGFGYLMELIPPGYVPFTDILN
;
A
#
# COMPACT_ATOMS: atom_id res chain seq x y z
N MET A 1 -10.37 9.00 4.59
CA MET A 1 -9.58 8.69 3.40
C MET A 1 -8.47 9.70 3.19
N LEU A 2 -7.37 9.27 2.62
CA LEU A 2 -6.24 10.15 2.36
C LEU A 2 -6.51 11.07 1.17
N LYS A 3 -5.87 12.23 1.20
CA LYS A 3 -5.98 13.25 0.16
C LYS A 3 -4.60 13.54 -0.41
N PRO A 4 -4.50 14.11 -1.62
CA PRO A 4 -3.22 14.57 -2.13
C PRO A 4 -2.55 15.53 -1.15
N GLY A 5 -1.27 15.27 -0.89
CA GLY A 5 -0.49 16.02 0.09
C GLY A 5 -0.41 15.36 1.46
N ASP A 6 -1.27 14.39 1.76
CA ASP A 6 -1.18 13.64 3.02
C ASP A 6 0.11 12.81 3.05
N LYS A 7 0.72 12.73 4.22
CA LYS A 7 1.96 12.00 4.41
C LYS A 7 1.75 10.83 5.34
N ILE A 8 2.27 9.68 4.94
CA ILE A 8 2.14 8.44 5.70
C ILE A 8 3.52 8.00 6.16
N PRO A 9 3.73 7.85 7.47
CA PRO A 9 5.03 7.40 7.97
C PRO A 9 5.29 5.95 7.59
N MET A 10 6.52 5.67 7.18
CA MET A 10 6.93 4.33 6.78
C MET A 10 7.75 3.68 7.89
N GLU A 11 7.64 2.36 8.03
CA GLU A 11 8.36 1.63 9.08
C GLU A 11 9.88 1.77 8.97
N LEU A 12 10.40 1.84 7.76
CA LEU A 12 11.83 1.99 7.52
C LEU A 12 12.31 3.43 7.61
N GLY A 13 11.42 4.35 7.97
CA GLY A 13 11.74 5.77 8.09
C GLY A 13 11.24 6.56 6.90
N GLY A 14 11.13 7.87 7.09
CA GLY A 14 10.59 8.76 6.08
C GLY A 14 9.08 8.67 5.96
N GLU A 15 8.55 9.40 5.01
CA GLU A 15 7.11 9.47 4.77
C GLU A 15 6.82 9.34 3.29
N ALA A 16 5.74 8.62 2.97
CA ALA A 16 5.21 8.58 1.61
C ALA A 16 4.18 9.69 1.47
N GLU A 17 4.30 10.48 0.43
CA GLU A 17 3.36 11.56 0.16
C GLU A 17 2.35 11.15 -0.88
N VAL A 18 1.08 11.18 -0.50
CA VAL A 18 -0.03 10.84 -1.41
C VAL A 18 -0.15 11.93 -2.47
N THR A 19 -0.21 11.52 -3.74
CA THR A 19 -0.37 12.46 -4.85
C THR A 19 -1.69 12.30 -5.58
N GLN A 20 -2.25 11.08 -5.61
CA GLN A 20 -3.47 10.82 -6.38
C GLN A 20 -4.15 9.54 -5.88
N LEU A 21 -5.47 9.55 -5.87
CA LEU A 21 -6.25 8.33 -5.64
C LEU A 21 -6.34 7.56 -6.97
N LEU A 22 -5.93 6.29 -6.95
CA LEU A 22 -5.95 5.44 -8.14
C LEU A 22 -7.15 4.50 -8.16
N GLY A 23 -7.58 4.04 -6.99
CA GLY A 23 -8.71 3.14 -6.91
C GLY A 23 -9.17 2.93 -5.48
N GLN A 24 -10.37 2.39 -5.32
CA GLN A 24 -10.96 2.16 -4.00
C GLN A 24 -11.82 0.90 -4.04
N GLY A 25 -11.71 0.09 -2.99
CA GLY A 25 -12.51 -1.10 -2.81
C GLY A 25 -13.15 -1.16 -1.42
N GLY A 26 -13.72 -2.32 -1.08
CA GLY A 26 -14.39 -2.48 0.21
C GLY A 26 -13.45 -2.50 1.41
N GLN A 27 -12.22 -2.93 1.23
CA GLN A 27 -11.26 -3.07 2.32
C GLN A 27 -10.26 -1.93 2.41
N GLY A 28 -10.11 -1.15 1.37
CA GLY A 28 -9.11 -0.09 1.35
C GLY A 28 -9.08 0.68 0.06
N ALA A 29 -8.00 1.41 -0.13
CA ALA A 29 -7.81 2.24 -1.31
C ALA A 29 -6.36 2.16 -1.78
N VAL A 30 -6.14 2.40 -3.06
CA VAL A 30 -4.81 2.47 -3.66
C VAL A 30 -4.57 3.88 -4.13
N TYR A 31 -3.43 4.41 -3.74
CA TYR A 31 -3.02 5.77 -4.10
C TYR A 31 -1.71 5.73 -4.86
N ARG A 32 -1.50 6.76 -5.67
CA ARG A 32 -0.16 7.06 -6.15
C ARG A 32 0.52 7.87 -5.05
N ALA A 33 1.74 7.50 -4.70
CA ALA A 33 2.47 8.17 -3.64
C ALA A 33 3.94 8.29 -4.00
N SER A 34 4.56 9.37 -3.57
CA SER A 34 5.99 9.61 -3.75
C SER A 34 6.73 9.20 -2.48
N TYR A 35 7.77 8.39 -2.62
CA TYR A 35 8.61 7.98 -1.52
C TYR A 35 10.07 7.94 -1.97
N ARG A 36 10.91 8.69 -1.28
CA ARG A 36 12.34 8.80 -1.58
C ARG A 36 12.59 9.15 -3.06
N GLY A 37 11.79 10.08 -3.57
CA GLY A 37 11.96 10.59 -4.93
C GLY A 37 11.41 9.71 -6.03
N ARG A 38 10.68 8.64 -5.69
CA ARG A 38 10.09 7.74 -6.68
C ARG A 38 8.60 7.59 -6.44
N ASP A 39 7.86 7.42 -7.55
CA ASP A 39 6.44 7.14 -7.47
C ASP A 39 6.20 5.66 -7.18
N HIS A 40 5.25 5.40 -6.30
CA HIS A 40 4.86 4.05 -5.92
C HIS A 40 3.34 3.97 -5.90
N ALA A 41 2.82 2.75 -5.84
CA ALA A 41 1.44 2.50 -5.46
C ALA A 41 1.42 2.26 -3.95
N LEU A 42 0.55 2.99 -3.26
CA LEU A 42 0.36 2.85 -1.81
C LEU A 42 -1.02 2.25 -1.57
N LYS A 43 -1.07 1.03 -1.07
CA LYS A 43 -2.33 0.41 -0.70
C LYS A 43 -2.55 0.58 0.79
N MET A 44 -3.67 1.21 1.15
CA MET A 44 -4.06 1.43 2.54
C MET A 44 -5.32 0.64 2.85
N TYR A 45 -5.30 -0.07 3.97
CA TYR A 45 -6.45 -0.84 4.44
C TYR A 45 -7.20 -0.05 5.52
N PHE A 46 -8.53 -0.03 5.41
CA PHE A 46 -9.36 0.61 6.41
C PHE A 46 -9.38 -0.25 7.68
N PRO A 47 -9.05 0.31 8.86
CA PRO A 47 -8.87 -0.50 10.06
C PRO A 47 -10.11 -1.30 10.46
N ASN A 48 -11.29 -0.72 10.26
CA ASN A 48 -12.55 -1.33 10.67
C ASN A 48 -13.10 -2.33 9.63
N LYS A 49 -12.40 -2.55 8.54
CA LYS A 49 -12.81 -3.49 7.49
C LYS A 49 -12.05 -4.80 7.55
N LEU A 50 -11.04 -4.90 8.39
CA LEU A 50 -10.25 -6.11 8.55
C LEU A 50 -10.76 -6.89 9.77
N ARG A 51 -10.88 -8.22 9.62
CA ARG A 51 -11.34 -9.08 10.71
C ARG A 51 -10.32 -9.16 11.83
N ASP A 52 -9.05 -9.33 11.48
CA ASP A 52 -7.94 -9.37 12.42
C ASP A 52 -6.79 -8.53 11.86
N PRO A 53 -6.78 -7.22 12.16
CA PRO A 53 -5.78 -6.32 11.59
C PRO A 53 -4.34 -6.70 11.94
N GLU A 54 -4.11 -7.18 13.16
CA GLU A 54 -2.74 -7.51 13.59
C GLU A 54 -2.20 -8.74 12.86
N LEU A 55 -3.00 -9.77 12.71
CA LEU A 55 -2.60 -10.95 11.94
C LEU A 55 -2.38 -10.60 10.48
N PHE A 56 -3.26 -9.77 9.94
CA PHE A 56 -3.13 -9.33 8.55
C PHE A 56 -1.82 -8.55 8.36
N ARG A 57 -1.49 -7.68 9.31
CA ARG A 57 -0.25 -6.92 9.26
C ARG A 57 0.98 -7.84 9.35
N GLU A 58 0.94 -8.84 10.22
CA GLU A 58 2.03 -9.82 10.31
C GLU A 58 2.26 -10.54 8.98
N ASN A 59 1.17 -10.93 8.31
CA ASN A 59 1.26 -11.57 7.01
C ASN A 59 1.86 -10.65 5.96
N LEU A 60 1.49 -9.37 5.96
CA LEU A 60 2.08 -8.39 5.06
C LEU A 60 3.56 -8.20 5.33
N GLN A 61 3.95 -8.14 6.60
CA GLN A 61 5.35 -8.00 6.97
C GLN A 61 6.18 -9.18 6.47
N ARG A 62 5.64 -10.39 6.60
CA ARG A 62 6.29 -11.59 6.09
C ARG A 62 6.49 -11.52 4.58
N LEU A 63 5.47 -11.08 3.85
CA LEU A 63 5.57 -10.93 2.41
C LEU A 63 6.62 -9.90 2.01
N CYS A 64 6.71 -8.79 2.75
CA CYS A 64 7.74 -7.79 2.49
C CYS A 64 9.15 -8.33 2.72
N GLU A 65 9.31 -9.16 3.75
CA GLU A 65 10.63 -9.73 4.09
C GLU A 65 11.06 -10.83 3.11
N GLU A 66 10.13 -11.71 2.77
CA GLU A 66 10.42 -12.86 1.89
C GLU A 66 10.55 -12.43 0.44
N GLY A 67 9.73 -11.45 0.03
CA GLY A 67 9.67 -11.03 -1.35
C GLY A 67 9.11 -12.11 -2.26
N SER A 68 9.14 -11.85 -3.55
CA SER A 68 8.77 -12.80 -4.57
C SER A 68 9.86 -12.86 -5.63
N GLY A 69 10.23 -14.07 -6.03
CA GLY A 69 11.13 -14.25 -7.15
C GLY A 69 10.48 -14.04 -8.51
N ASP A 70 9.15 -13.92 -8.55
CA ASP A 70 8.42 -13.79 -9.80
C ASP A 70 8.07 -12.33 -10.06
N PRO A 71 8.63 -11.71 -11.12
CA PRO A 71 8.36 -10.31 -11.41
C PRO A 71 6.92 -10.04 -11.88
N ALA A 72 6.15 -11.07 -12.19
CA ALA A 72 4.76 -10.90 -12.56
C ALA A 72 3.87 -10.62 -11.36
N PHE A 73 4.33 -10.92 -10.15
CA PHE A 73 3.57 -10.68 -8.94
C PHE A 73 3.87 -9.31 -8.35
N LEU A 74 2.79 -8.61 -7.99
CA LEU A 74 2.89 -7.33 -7.31
C LEU A 74 2.95 -7.59 -5.81
N MET A 75 4.16 -7.62 -5.29
CA MET A 75 4.37 -7.93 -3.88
C MET A 75 4.54 -6.67 -3.06
N PRO A 76 4.05 -6.66 -1.81
CA PRO A 76 4.35 -5.57 -0.89
C PRO A 76 5.86 -5.43 -0.72
N ARG A 77 6.36 -4.21 -0.74
CA ARG A 77 7.80 -3.97 -0.55
C ARG A 77 8.11 -3.33 0.78
N LEU A 78 7.34 -2.34 1.18
CA LEU A 78 7.57 -1.59 2.41
C LEU A 78 6.24 -1.37 3.12
N LEU A 79 6.22 -1.64 4.43
CA LEU A 79 5.05 -1.40 5.25
C LEU A 79 5.02 0.04 5.74
N THR A 80 3.81 0.58 5.88
CA THR A 80 3.60 1.82 6.60
C THR A 80 3.56 1.53 8.09
N GLU A 81 3.74 2.58 8.90
CA GLU A 81 3.41 2.50 10.31
C GLU A 81 1.89 2.49 10.47
N ARG A 82 1.41 2.11 11.64
CA ARG A 82 -0.01 2.19 11.98
C ARG A 82 -0.39 3.65 12.15
N THR A 83 -1.50 4.05 11.53
CA THR A 83 -2.01 5.42 11.61
C THR A 83 -3.50 5.39 11.91
N PRO A 84 -4.11 6.53 12.29
CA PRO A 84 -5.57 6.60 12.43
C PRO A 84 -6.33 6.25 11.16
N ASP A 85 -5.70 6.44 10.00
CA ASP A 85 -6.28 6.08 8.70
C ASP A 85 -6.06 4.62 8.33
N GLY A 86 -5.38 3.86 9.18
CA GLY A 86 -5.07 2.47 8.96
C GLY A 86 -3.60 2.23 8.67
N PHE A 87 -3.32 1.13 8.00
CA PHE A 87 -1.97 0.81 7.58
C PHE A 87 -2.00 0.17 6.19
N GLY A 88 -0.85 0.08 5.59
CA GLY A 88 -0.75 -0.53 4.28
C GLY A 88 0.70 -0.74 3.86
N TYR A 89 0.93 -0.72 2.57
CA TYR A 89 2.25 -0.98 2.03
C TYR A 89 2.47 -0.24 0.71
N LEU A 90 3.73 0.01 0.42
CA LEU A 90 4.16 0.48 -0.89
C LEU A 90 4.50 -0.71 -1.77
N MET A 91 4.18 -0.59 -3.04
CA MET A 91 4.57 -1.53 -4.07
C MET A 91 4.92 -0.75 -5.34
N GLU A 92 5.44 -1.45 -6.33
CA GLU A 92 5.75 -0.80 -7.60
C GLU A 92 4.48 -0.27 -8.25
N LEU A 93 4.59 0.92 -8.85
CA LEU A 93 3.49 1.49 -9.59
C LEU A 93 3.28 0.69 -10.86
N ILE A 94 2.02 0.26 -11.09
CA ILE A 94 1.70 -0.58 -12.22
C ILE A 94 1.61 0.28 -13.49
N PRO A 95 2.38 -0.05 -14.54
CA PRO A 95 2.24 0.66 -15.82
C PRO A 95 0.87 0.42 -16.44
N PRO A 96 0.40 1.34 -17.27
CA PRO A 96 -0.84 1.12 -18.04
C PRO A 96 -0.78 -0.18 -18.85
N GLY A 97 -1.88 -0.92 -18.85
CA GLY A 97 -1.97 -2.19 -19.55
C GLY A 97 -1.62 -3.41 -18.72
N TYR A 98 -1.16 -3.21 -17.50
CA TYR A 98 -0.93 -4.30 -16.55
C TYR A 98 -2.21 -4.64 -15.80
N VAL A 99 -2.07 -5.37 -14.69
CA VAL A 99 -3.22 -5.83 -13.89
C VAL A 99 -4.06 -4.64 -13.44
N PRO A 100 -5.38 -4.68 -13.63
CA PRO A 100 -6.26 -3.61 -13.14
C PRO A 100 -6.16 -3.44 -11.63
N PHE A 101 -6.25 -2.19 -11.16
CA PHE A 101 -6.20 -1.90 -9.73
C PHE A 101 -7.31 -2.58 -8.94
N THR A 102 -8.45 -2.86 -9.59
CA THR A 102 -9.55 -3.57 -8.94
C THR A 102 -9.15 -4.96 -8.46
N ASP A 103 -8.25 -5.63 -9.16
CA ASP A 103 -7.75 -6.94 -8.76
C ASP A 103 -6.86 -6.87 -7.53
N ILE A 104 -6.26 -5.73 -7.28
CA ILE A 104 -5.40 -5.50 -6.12
C ILE A 104 -6.23 -5.17 -4.88
N LEU A 105 -7.39 -4.54 -5.06
CA LEU A 105 -8.24 -4.08 -3.97
C LEU A 105 -9.09 -5.19 -3.35
N ASN A 106 -9.23 -6.31 -4.01
CA ASN A 106 -10.08 -7.42 -3.54
C ASN A 106 -9.30 -8.57 -2.95
#